data_bd33775bb186f623c7f5a12ff01112f6
#
_entry.id   bd33775bb186f623c7f5a12ff01112f6
#
_cell.length_a   1.000
_cell.length_b   1.000
_cell.length_c   1.000
_cell.angle_alpha   90.00
_cell.angle_beta   90.00
_cell.angle_gamma   90.00
#
_symmetry.space_group_name_H-M   'P 1'
#
loop_
_entity.id
_entity.type
_entity.pdbx_description
1 polymer ?
#
loop_
_entity_poly.entity_id
_entity_poly.type
_entity_poly.pdbx_seq_one_letter_code
_entity_poly.pdbx_strand_id
1 'polypeptide(L)'
;MLDARARGLANIHAAVTTAFVGVFFWAYANIIYHVPFVRLSREVNLLPYFLCVIAGMLLSARDVSRRLAARFHLPDLGGSARMAFRQVALIALLVFTMMFATQDHRISRLFLGTFLVWCWIGLACLNAWAPGRLARFVFQKGHRLPTVFIGRPESFAKLREWIANKELLGVHPLGLLSPEPPASGSGALSVPWLGKPSDLPRVLDEALVGQVIMLELPASDAEAGWVIAACRERGCRLMIHSDIEGRYTHPLVPVNEEGRHFYTLQEEPLEDPFNRIIKRSFDIAVSLPVVALILPPLCAWVAVMQRLQAPGPLFHARERRGRRGELFCMLKFRSMFASTGDAAAESMQALSEDQRVFPFGRFMRRRSLDEFPQFWNVLIGEMSIVGPRPYMPLLDEEFRQQTQGYRIRNLVKPGITGLSQSLGYRGAVLEEEMVRRRVYWDVYYISHWSMWLDFQIAAKTLWQVIVPPETAF
;
A
#
# COMPACT_ATOMS: atom_id res chain seq x y z
N MET A 1 9.24 22.04 -4.08
CA MET A 1 9.23 23.14 -3.16
C MET A 1 8.09 23.05 -2.14
N LEU A 2 6.84 22.92 -2.54
CA LEU A 2 5.71 22.69 -1.62
C LEU A 2 5.94 21.47 -0.72
N ASP A 3 6.52 20.40 -1.27
CA ASP A 3 6.94 19.23 -0.50
C ASP A 3 8.07 19.54 0.50
N ALA A 4 8.95 20.48 0.20
CA ALA A 4 9.96 20.92 1.17
C ALA A 4 9.31 21.66 2.33
N ARG A 5 8.30 22.51 2.08
CA ARG A 5 7.49 23.17 3.11
C ARG A 5 6.73 22.16 3.97
N ALA A 6 6.10 21.17 3.31
CA ALA A 6 5.39 20.09 4.01
C ALA A 6 6.34 19.27 4.88
N ARG A 7 7.52 18.88 4.36
CA ARG A 7 8.55 18.17 5.13
C ARG A 7 9.09 18.99 6.28
N GLY A 8 9.39 20.28 6.04
CA GLY A 8 9.87 21.19 7.10
C GLY A 8 8.86 21.29 8.24
N LEU A 9 7.59 21.48 7.93
CA LEU A 9 6.52 21.55 8.93
C LEU A 9 6.34 20.21 9.67
N ALA A 10 6.44 19.09 8.98
CA ALA A 10 6.38 17.76 9.57
C ALA A 10 7.57 17.50 10.53
N ASN A 11 8.75 17.99 10.20
CA ASN A 11 9.92 17.90 11.09
C ASN A 11 9.75 18.79 12.35
N ILE A 12 9.21 20.01 12.19
CA ILE A 12 8.87 20.88 13.33
C ILE A 12 7.85 20.17 14.21
N HIS A 13 6.80 19.57 13.64
CA HIS A 13 5.82 18.81 14.40
C HIS A 13 6.44 17.62 15.14
N ALA A 14 7.32 16.86 14.50
CA ALA A 14 8.05 15.76 15.16
C ALA A 14 8.91 16.25 16.32
N ALA A 15 9.58 17.39 16.19
CA ALA A 15 10.33 18.00 17.26
C ALA A 15 9.44 18.46 18.43
N VAL A 16 8.30 19.11 18.13
CA VAL A 16 7.32 19.55 19.12
C VAL A 16 6.72 18.36 19.89
N THR A 17 6.33 17.28 19.19
CA THR A 17 5.78 16.09 19.84
C THR A 17 6.82 15.38 20.67
N THR A 18 8.08 15.32 20.25
CA THR A 18 9.19 14.77 21.04
C THR A 18 9.44 15.58 22.30
N ALA A 19 9.50 16.91 22.17
CA ALA A 19 9.66 17.81 23.33
C ALA A 19 8.46 17.66 24.31
N PHE A 20 7.23 17.62 23.79
CA PHE A 20 6.04 17.39 24.61
C PHE A 20 6.14 16.10 25.41
N VAL A 21 6.48 14.97 24.79
CA VAL A 21 6.58 13.68 25.48
C VAL A 21 7.70 13.71 26.53
N GLY A 22 8.81 14.37 26.24
CA GLY A 22 9.91 14.57 27.20
C GLY A 22 9.49 15.35 28.44
N VAL A 23 8.84 16.50 28.25
CA VAL A 23 8.30 17.31 29.34
C VAL A 23 7.20 16.56 30.10
N PHE A 24 6.31 15.90 29.37
CA PHE A 24 5.22 15.12 29.94
C PHE A 24 5.73 13.97 30.81
N PHE A 25 6.80 13.28 30.41
CA PHE A 25 7.39 12.20 31.21
C PHE A 25 7.83 12.70 32.60
N TRP A 26 8.57 13.81 32.67
CA TRP A 26 9.02 14.37 33.94
C TRP A 26 7.88 14.97 34.75
N ALA A 27 6.94 15.67 34.12
CA ALA A 27 5.76 16.20 34.81
C ALA A 27 4.92 15.08 35.41
N TYR A 28 4.68 14.02 34.60
CA TYR A 28 3.94 12.85 35.07
C TYR A 28 4.64 12.12 36.21
N ALA A 29 5.95 11.92 36.14
CA ALA A 29 6.71 11.33 37.22
C ALA A 29 6.58 12.16 38.54
N ASN A 30 6.71 13.49 38.44
CA ASN A 30 6.53 14.36 39.60
C ASN A 30 5.12 14.26 40.23
N ILE A 31 4.08 14.24 39.40
CA ILE A 31 2.68 14.10 39.86
C ILE A 31 2.50 12.75 40.58
N ILE A 32 3.01 11.70 40.00
CA ILE A 32 2.83 10.33 40.53
C ILE A 32 3.63 10.12 41.84
N TYR A 33 4.72 10.82 42.07
CA TYR A 33 5.41 10.76 43.38
C TYR A 33 4.51 11.15 44.57
N HIS A 34 3.48 11.94 44.32
CA HIS A 34 2.52 12.37 45.35
C HIS A 34 1.27 11.48 45.42
N VAL A 35 1.14 10.45 44.56
CA VAL A 35 -0.02 9.56 44.54
C VAL A 35 0.26 8.29 45.33
N PRO A 36 -0.44 8.01 46.43
CA PRO A 36 -0.11 6.90 47.34
C PRO A 36 -0.30 5.51 46.79
N PHE A 37 -1.09 5.35 45.75
CA PHE A 37 -1.39 4.05 45.11
C PHE A 37 -0.34 3.59 44.09
N VAL A 38 0.44 4.50 43.50
CA VAL A 38 1.49 4.19 42.52
C VAL A 38 2.84 4.41 43.24
N ARG A 39 3.37 3.36 43.86
CA ARG A 39 4.65 3.43 44.57
C ARG A 39 5.80 3.66 43.59
N LEU A 40 6.13 4.90 43.29
CA LEU A 40 7.36 5.28 42.61
C LEU A 40 8.40 5.63 43.70
N SER A 41 9.40 4.77 43.89
CA SER A 41 10.48 5.05 44.86
C SER A 41 11.33 6.23 44.37
N ARG A 42 11.70 7.13 45.27
CA ARG A 42 12.65 8.25 44.96
C ARG A 42 14.05 7.77 44.57
N GLU A 43 14.38 6.51 44.85
CA GLU A 43 15.68 5.89 44.53
C GLU A 43 15.76 5.39 43.08
N VAL A 44 14.64 5.40 42.32
CA VAL A 44 14.63 4.95 40.93
C VAL A 44 15.30 5.98 40.04
N ASN A 45 16.35 5.55 39.31
CA ASN A 45 16.94 6.38 38.28
C ASN A 45 16.03 6.38 37.03
N LEU A 46 15.29 7.49 36.83
CA LEU A 46 14.36 7.64 35.68
C LEU A 46 15.06 8.00 34.39
N LEU A 47 16.35 8.41 34.42
CA LEU A 47 17.08 8.87 33.25
C LEU A 47 17.15 7.83 32.11
N PRO A 48 17.46 6.55 32.36
CA PRO A 48 17.49 5.55 31.32
C PRO A 48 16.12 5.35 30.65
N TYR A 49 15.05 5.38 31.41
CA TYR A 49 13.67 5.27 30.88
C TYR A 49 13.30 6.50 30.05
N PHE A 50 13.68 7.67 30.51
CA PHE A 50 13.55 8.90 29.74
C PHE A 50 14.28 8.82 28.39
N LEU A 51 15.52 8.33 28.38
CA LEU A 51 16.28 8.14 27.13
C LEU A 51 15.60 7.14 26.19
N CYS A 52 15.02 6.05 26.69
CA CYS A 52 14.23 5.12 25.89
C CYS A 52 12.96 5.78 25.30
N VAL A 53 12.29 6.62 26.06
CA VAL A 53 11.13 7.40 25.60
C VAL A 53 11.52 8.33 24.45
N ILE A 54 12.60 9.10 24.62
CA ILE A 54 13.11 10.00 23.58
C ILE A 54 13.58 9.22 22.34
N ALA A 55 14.29 8.10 22.53
CA ALA A 55 14.73 7.24 21.43
C ALA A 55 13.54 6.70 20.63
N GLY A 56 12.47 6.26 21.30
CA GLY A 56 11.24 5.80 20.65
C GLY A 56 10.58 6.90 19.80
N MET A 57 10.54 8.13 20.32
CA MET A 57 10.04 9.28 19.57
C MET A 57 10.91 9.60 18.36
N LEU A 58 12.23 9.61 18.48
CA LEU A 58 13.17 9.89 17.40
C LEU A 58 13.11 8.81 16.31
N LEU A 59 13.00 7.53 16.69
CA LEU A 59 12.83 6.43 15.73
C LEU A 59 11.52 6.55 14.95
N SER A 60 10.44 7.01 15.60
CA SER A 60 9.15 7.22 14.96
C SER A 60 9.11 8.46 14.07
N ALA A 61 10.01 9.44 14.28
CA ALA A 61 9.97 10.76 13.64
C ALA A 61 9.96 10.70 12.10
N ARG A 62 10.72 9.79 11.49
CA ARG A 62 10.76 9.63 10.03
C ARG A 62 9.43 9.13 9.46
N ASP A 63 8.77 8.17 10.12
CA ASP A 63 7.46 7.64 9.69
C ASP A 63 6.37 8.70 9.87
N VAL A 64 6.39 9.41 10.99
CA VAL A 64 5.49 10.54 11.29
C VAL A 64 5.65 11.64 10.24
N SER A 65 6.88 12.06 9.96
CA SER A 65 7.16 13.12 8.98
C SER A 65 6.68 12.75 7.58
N ARG A 66 6.90 11.52 7.12
CA ARG A 66 6.43 11.06 5.81
C ARG A 66 4.90 11.06 5.73
N ARG A 67 4.22 10.52 6.73
CA ARG A 67 2.75 10.42 6.75
C ARG A 67 2.09 11.78 6.88
N LEU A 68 2.65 12.65 7.70
CA LEU A 68 2.13 13.99 7.89
C LEU A 68 2.32 14.84 6.63
N ALA A 69 3.49 14.78 5.98
CA ALA A 69 3.75 15.48 4.72
C ALA A 69 2.77 15.06 3.60
N ALA A 70 2.32 13.80 3.61
CA ALA A 70 1.35 13.29 2.64
C ALA A 70 -0.12 13.66 2.97
N ARG A 71 -0.44 14.02 4.23
CA ARG A 71 -1.82 14.15 4.72
C ARG A 71 -2.10 15.46 5.47
N PHE A 72 -1.57 16.59 5.01
CA PHE A 72 -1.83 17.89 5.65
C PHE A 72 -3.30 18.37 5.61
N HIS A 73 -4.24 17.55 5.18
CA HIS A 73 -5.50 18.03 4.63
C HIS A 73 -6.64 18.21 5.62
N LEU A 74 -6.75 17.40 6.65
CA LEU A 74 -7.87 17.49 7.61
C LEU A 74 -7.47 16.79 8.93
N PRO A 75 -7.99 17.24 10.08
CA PRO A 75 -7.83 16.51 11.33
C PRO A 75 -8.59 15.17 11.24
N ASP A 76 -7.92 14.15 10.73
CA ASP A 76 -8.40 12.78 10.81
C ASP A 76 -8.06 12.24 12.20
N LEU A 77 -9.05 12.26 13.09
CA LEU A 77 -8.90 11.74 14.45
C LEU A 77 -8.47 10.27 14.47
N GLY A 78 -9.02 9.46 13.55
CA GLY A 78 -8.65 8.05 13.44
C GLY A 78 -7.21 7.84 12.97
N GLY A 79 -6.75 8.62 11.99
CA GLY A 79 -5.37 8.60 11.52
C GLY A 79 -4.39 9.11 12.57
N SER A 80 -4.76 10.18 13.28
CA SER A 80 -3.96 10.75 14.37
C SER A 80 -3.81 9.79 15.54
N ALA A 81 -4.89 9.11 15.94
CA ALA A 81 -4.87 8.08 16.99
C ALA A 81 -4.01 6.86 16.59
N ARG A 82 -4.10 6.40 15.34
CA ARG A 82 -3.24 5.32 14.83
C ARG A 82 -1.77 5.71 14.77
N MET A 83 -1.48 6.97 14.42
CA MET A 83 -0.11 7.50 14.42
C MET A 83 0.45 7.56 15.84
N ALA A 84 -0.32 8.09 16.81
CA ALA A 84 0.01 8.11 18.22
C ALA A 84 0.23 6.70 18.79
N PHE A 85 -0.61 5.74 18.41
CA PHE A 85 -0.45 4.35 18.83
C PHE A 85 0.90 3.75 18.40
N ARG A 86 1.33 4.01 17.15
CA ARG A 86 2.64 3.54 16.67
C ARG A 86 3.81 4.19 17.42
N GLN A 87 3.71 5.49 17.72
CA GLN A 87 4.71 6.20 18.51
C GLN A 87 4.82 5.58 19.89
N VAL A 88 3.70 5.39 20.57
CA VAL A 88 3.66 4.81 21.93
C VAL A 88 4.06 3.34 21.93
N ALA A 89 3.73 2.57 20.91
CA ALA A 89 4.16 1.18 20.76
C ALA A 89 5.70 1.05 20.67
N LEU A 90 6.36 1.96 19.95
CA LEU A 90 7.83 2.00 19.89
C LEU A 90 8.43 2.42 21.25
N ILE A 91 7.84 3.40 21.93
CA ILE A 91 8.26 3.78 23.28
C ILE A 91 8.11 2.58 24.22
N ALA A 92 6.94 1.93 24.21
CA ALA A 92 6.67 0.76 25.05
C ALA A 92 7.67 -0.37 24.78
N LEU A 93 7.93 -0.67 23.50
CA LEU A 93 8.92 -1.68 23.11
C LEU A 93 10.29 -1.40 23.75
N LEU A 94 10.81 -0.18 23.60
CA LEU A 94 12.13 0.18 24.13
C LEU A 94 12.16 0.19 25.67
N VAL A 95 11.14 0.75 26.31
CA VAL A 95 11.03 0.83 27.76
C VAL A 95 10.92 -0.57 28.39
N PHE A 96 10.08 -1.44 27.85
CA PHE A 96 9.93 -2.80 28.37
C PHE A 96 11.14 -3.69 28.04
N THR A 97 11.76 -3.52 26.87
CA THR A 97 13.01 -4.22 26.54
C THR A 97 14.11 -3.85 27.52
N MET A 98 14.26 -2.56 27.84
CA MET A 98 15.21 -2.10 28.81
C MET A 98 14.91 -2.63 30.20
N MET A 99 13.64 -2.53 30.65
CA MET A 99 13.23 -3.04 31.95
C MET A 99 13.51 -4.57 32.09
N PHE A 100 13.27 -5.32 31.03
CA PHE A 100 13.53 -6.77 30.99
C PHE A 100 15.04 -7.07 31.00
N ALA A 101 15.81 -6.37 30.16
CA ALA A 101 17.27 -6.56 30.06
C ALA A 101 18.03 -6.21 31.36
N THR A 102 17.57 -5.18 32.07
CA THR A 102 18.18 -4.73 33.33
C THR A 102 17.60 -5.44 34.57
N GLN A 103 16.55 -6.27 34.40
CA GLN A 103 15.80 -6.90 35.48
C GLN A 103 15.39 -5.89 36.58
N ASP A 104 15.07 -4.66 36.19
CA ASP A 104 14.74 -3.60 37.13
C ASP A 104 13.34 -3.82 37.73
N HIS A 105 13.31 -4.26 38.98
CA HIS A 105 12.09 -4.44 39.77
C HIS A 105 11.66 -3.20 40.56
N ARG A 106 12.45 -2.13 40.54
CA ARG A 106 12.22 -0.91 41.36
C ARG A 106 11.22 0.03 40.70
N ILE A 107 11.09 -0.01 39.36
CA ILE A 107 10.11 0.82 38.65
C ILE A 107 8.72 0.18 38.69
N SER A 108 7.71 0.98 38.99
CA SER A 108 6.32 0.51 39.02
C SER A 108 5.80 0.26 37.59
N ARG A 109 5.33 -0.98 37.35
CA ARG A 109 4.67 -1.33 36.08
C ARG A 109 3.39 -0.53 35.85
N LEU A 110 2.70 -0.17 36.95
CA LEU A 110 1.51 0.68 36.89
C LEU A 110 1.86 2.09 36.43
N PHE A 111 2.99 2.66 36.93
CA PHE A 111 3.49 3.94 36.46
C PHE A 111 3.73 3.95 34.96
N LEU A 112 4.46 2.95 34.43
CA LEU A 112 4.74 2.86 33.00
C LEU A 112 3.47 2.66 32.18
N GLY A 113 2.57 1.76 32.60
CA GLY A 113 1.32 1.48 31.89
C GLY A 113 0.41 2.70 31.80
N THR A 114 0.21 3.40 32.94
CA THR A 114 -0.61 4.62 32.96
C THR A 114 0.05 5.78 32.22
N PHE A 115 1.39 5.92 32.27
CA PHE A 115 2.11 6.87 31.45
C PHE A 115 1.87 6.65 29.97
N LEU A 116 1.97 5.41 29.47
CA LEU A 116 1.77 5.07 28.04
C LEU A 116 0.35 5.40 27.58
N VAL A 117 -0.66 5.14 28.42
CA VAL A 117 -2.06 5.49 28.09
C VAL A 117 -2.24 6.99 27.95
N TRP A 118 -1.79 7.77 28.94
CA TRP A 118 -1.90 9.23 28.88
C TRP A 118 -1.04 9.85 27.78
N CYS A 119 0.15 9.28 27.53
CA CYS A 119 1.00 9.67 26.41
C CYS A 119 0.30 9.44 25.07
N TRP A 120 -0.41 8.32 24.89
CA TRP A 120 -1.18 8.04 23.68
C TRP A 120 -2.29 9.08 23.48
N ILE A 121 -3.06 9.39 24.52
CA ILE A 121 -4.13 10.41 24.45
C ILE A 121 -3.54 11.76 24.07
N GLY A 122 -2.48 12.19 24.77
CA GLY A 122 -1.81 13.47 24.51
C GLY A 122 -1.25 13.57 23.08
N LEU A 123 -0.58 12.52 22.61
CA LEU A 123 -0.06 12.44 21.25
C LEU A 123 -1.18 12.41 20.20
N ALA A 124 -2.29 11.70 20.46
CA ALA A 124 -3.43 11.67 19.55
C ALA A 124 -4.02 13.07 19.36
N CYS A 125 -4.21 13.82 20.46
CA CYS A 125 -4.66 15.21 20.44
C CYS A 125 -3.65 16.13 19.72
N LEU A 126 -2.36 15.99 20.01
CA LEU A 126 -1.31 16.81 19.39
C LEU A 126 -1.23 16.52 17.88
N ASN A 127 -1.24 15.26 17.48
CA ASN A 127 -1.20 14.86 16.07
C ASN A 127 -2.42 15.36 15.29
N ALA A 128 -3.58 15.48 15.95
CA ALA A 128 -4.80 16.01 15.32
C ALA A 128 -4.78 17.53 15.14
N TRP A 129 -4.30 18.28 16.14
CA TRP A 129 -4.49 19.73 16.19
C TRP A 129 -3.23 20.56 15.92
N ALA A 130 -2.06 20.06 16.30
CA ALA A 130 -0.83 20.82 16.17
C ALA A 130 -0.42 21.10 14.72
N PRO A 131 -0.55 20.18 13.74
CA PRO A 131 -0.13 20.44 12.37
C PRO A 131 -0.81 21.67 11.75
N GLY A 132 -2.13 21.79 11.91
CA GLY A 132 -2.89 22.93 11.38
C GLY A 132 -2.57 24.26 12.10
N ARG A 133 -2.28 24.21 13.39
CA ARG A 133 -1.86 25.42 14.14
C ARG A 133 -0.45 25.84 13.78
N LEU A 134 0.48 24.89 13.71
CA LEU A 134 1.86 25.13 13.28
C LEU A 134 1.91 25.68 11.86
N ALA A 135 1.12 25.11 10.94
CA ALA A 135 1.03 25.60 9.56
C ALA A 135 0.59 27.08 9.52
N ARG A 136 -0.47 27.42 10.24
CA ARG A 136 -0.94 28.78 10.36
C ARG A 136 0.12 29.71 10.97
N PHE A 137 0.79 29.28 12.03
CA PHE A 137 1.82 30.07 12.66
C PHE A 137 3.04 30.30 11.77
N VAL A 138 3.54 29.24 11.12
CA VAL A 138 4.74 29.31 10.27
C VAL A 138 4.47 30.10 8.98
N PHE A 139 3.28 29.94 8.39
CA PHE A 139 2.95 30.56 7.11
C PHE A 139 2.06 31.82 7.21
N GLN A 140 1.78 32.29 8.43
CA GLN A 140 1.16 33.62 8.61
C GLN A 140 2.21 34.74 8.44
N LYS A 141 1.80 35.89 7.85
CA LYS A 141 2.58 37.14 7.74
C LYS A 141 4.02 36.97 7.21
N GLY A 142 4.21 37.23 5.93
CA GLY A 142 5.53 37.28 5.31
C GLY A 142 6.03 36.00 4.63
N HIS A 143 5.48 34.84 4.98
CA HIS A 143 5.82 33.57 4.33
C HIS A 143 4.69 33.04 3.42
N ARG A 144 3.65 33.84 3.18
CA ARG A 144 2.64 33.53 2.17
C ARG A 144 3.29 33.52 0.79
N LEU A 145 2.79 32.66 -0.07
CA LEU A 145 3.23 32.52 -1.45
C LEU A 145 2.06 32.95 -2.34
N PRO A 146 1.96 34.25 -2.67
CA PRO A 146 0.94 34.75 -3.57
C PRO A 146 1.08 34.03 -4.92
N THR A 147 0.02 33.35 -5.36
CA THR A 147 0.06 32.43 -6.48
C THR A 147 -0.97 32.83 -7.53
N VAL A 148 -0.55 32.96 -8.77
CA VAL A 148 -1.39 33.17 -9.95
C VAL A 148 -1.50 31.84 -10.69
N PHE A 149 -2.70 31.52 -11.13
CA PHE A 149 -2.98 30.33 -11.91
C PHE A 149 -3.19 30.70 -13.38
N ILE A 150 -2.70 29.86 -14.30
CA ILE A 150 -2.90 30.02 -15.75
C ILE A 150 -3.52 28.73 -16.28
N GLY A 151 -4.66 28.83 -16.98
CA GLY A 151 -5.32 27.69 -17.60
C GLY A 151 -6.83 27.85 -17.66
N ARG A 152 -7.54 26.82 -18.12
CA ARG A 152 -8.99 26.86 -18.23
C ARG A 152 -9.68 26.77 -16.86
N PRO A 153 -10.88 27.38 -16.69
CA PRO A 153 -11.65 27.30 -15.45
C PRO A 153 -11.96 25.85 -15.01
N GLU A 154 -12.14 24.96 -15.98
CA GLU A 154 -12.38 23.53 -15.73
C GLU A 154 -11.19 22.82 -15.08
N SER A 155 -9.97 23.13 -15.54
CA SER A 155 -8.75 22.58 -14.98
C SER A 155 -8.45 23.13 -13.58
N PHE A 156 -8.85 24.39 -13.33
CA PHE A 156 -8.82 24.95 -11.98
C PHE A 156 -9.82 24.23 -11.06
N ALA A 157 -11.02 23.94 -11.54
CA ALA A 157 -12.03 23.21 -10.77
C ALA A 157 -11.57 21.78 -10.38
N LYS A 158 -10.90 21.07 -11.29
CA LYS A 158 -10.32 19.75 -11.00
C LYS A 158 -9.26 19.78 -9.90
N LEU A 159 -8.49 20.86 -9.81
CA LEU A 159 -7.41 21.03 -8.82
C LEU A 159 -7.86 21.78 -7.57
N ARG A 160 -9.14 22.13 -7.43
CA ARG A 160 -9.67 22.92 -6.32
C ARG A 160 -9.33 22.34 -4.94
N GLU A 161 -9.51 21.05 -4.78
CA GLU A 161 -9.18 20.37 -3.52
C GLU A 161 -7.68 20.41 -3.24
N TRP A 162 -6.85 20.18 -4.26
CA TRP A 162 -5.40 20.28 -4.14
C TRP A 162 -4.97 21.71 -3.76
N ILE A 163 -5.56 22.74 -4.38
CA ILE A 163 -5.27 24.15 -4.08
C ILE A 163 -5.64 24.46 -2.62
N ALA A 164 -6.86 24.12 -2.20
CA ALA A 164 -7.33 24.33 -0.83
C ALA A 164 -6.39 23.67 0.20
N ASN A 165 -5.91 22.48 -0.10
CA ASN A 165 -4.96 21.78 0.75
C ASN A 165 -3.59 22.48 0.83
N LYS A 166 -3.16 23.15 -0.24
CA LYS A 166 -1.88 23.88 -0.27
C LYS A 166 -1.96 25.27 0.37
N GLU A 167 -3.16 25.81 0.57
CA GLU A 167 -3.34 27.05 1.34
C GLU A 167 -2.78 26.94 2.76
N LEU A 168 -2.92 25.76 3.39
CA LEU A 168 -2.30 25.49 4.70
C LEU A 168 -0.75 25.56 4.66
N LEU A 169 -0.14 25.32 3.51
CA LEU A 169 1.31 25.44 3.29
C LEU A 169 1.74 26.83 2.84
N GLY A 170 0.82 27.80 2.92
CA GLY A 170 1.07 29.21 2.65
C GLY A 170 0.82 29.62 1.18
N VAL A 171 0.30 28.74 0.32
CA VAL A 171 -0.17 29.14 -0.99
C VAL A 171 -1.35 30.07 -0.83
N HIS A 172 -1.28 31.24 -1.43
CA HIS A 172 -2.34 32.25 -1.40
C HIS A 172 -2.80 32.52 -2.83
N PRO A 173 -3.96 31.97 -3.27
CA PRO A 173 -4.48 32.20 -4.59
C PRO A 173 -4.81 33.68 -4.81
N LEU A 174 -4.17 34.33 -5.77
CA LEU A 174 -4.48 35.72 -6.17
C LEU A 174 -5.58 35.74 -7.22
N GLY A 175 -5.57 34.80 -8.15
CA GLY A 175 -6.56 34.69 -9.20
C GLY A 175 -6.16 33.78 -10.33
N LEU A 176 -7.04 33.71 -11.33
CA LEU A 176 -6.92 32.89 -12.52
C LEU A 176 -6.76 33.75 -13.77
N LEU A 177 -5.77 33.45 -14.60
CA LEU A 177 -5.63 33.92 -15.96
C LEU A 177 -6.16 32.84 -16.89
N SER A 178 -7.21 33.11 -17.66
CA SER A 178 -7.81 32.16 -18.58
C SER A 178 -8.20 32.81 -19.90
N PRO A 179 -8.17 32.06 -21.04
CA PRO A 179 -8.56 32.57 -22.34
C PRO A 179 -9.96 33.16 -22.38
N GLU A 180 -10.86 32.53 -21.59
CA GLU A 180 -12.27 32.94 -21.48
C GLU A 180 -12.62 33.22 -20.01
N PRO A 181 -13.45 34.22 -19.72
CA PRO A 181 -13.94 34.47 -18.38
C PRO A 181 -14.78 33.27 -17.92
N PRO A 182 -14.73 32.91 -16.62
CA PRO A 182 -15.54 31.83 -16.09
C PRO A 182 -17.03 32.15 -16.29
N ALA A 183 -17.81 31.16 -16.74
CA ALA A 183 -19.25 31.31 -16.98
C ALA A 183 -19.97 31.76 -15.70
N SER A 184 -20.79 32.80 -15.81
CA SER A 184 -21.62 33.31 -14.72
C SER A 184 -22.62 32.23 -14.29
N GLY A 185 -22.38 31.56 -13.14
CA GLY A 185 -23.26 30.49 -12.63
C GLY A 185 -22.62 29.11 -12.47
N SER A 186 -21.46 28.84 -13.01
CA SER A 186 -20.72 27.63 -12.67
C SER A 186 -20.10 27.80 -11.27
N GLY A 187 -20.63 27.10 -10.29
CA GLY A 187 -20.34 27.18 -8.85
C GLY A 187 -19.03 27.84 -8.48
N ALA A 188 -19.11 29.07 -8.04
CA ALA A 188 -18.10 30.08 -7.76
C ALA A 188 -16.66 29.56 -7.78
N LEU A 189 -15.89 29.94 -8.79
CA LEU A 189 -14.43 29.95 -8.66
C LEU A 189 -14.11 30.72 -7.38
N SER A 190 -13.43 30.10 -6.45
CA SER A 190 -13.05 30.71 -5.17
C SER A 190 -12.00 31.82 -5.33
N VAL A 191 -11.63 32.14 -6.58
CA VAL A 191 -10.59 33.11 -6.96
C VAL A 191 -11.09 34.05 -8.07
N PRO A 192 -10.66 35.32 -8.08
CA PRO A 192 -11.03 36.27 -9.13
C PRO A 192 -10.39 35.92 -10.49
N TRP A 193 -11.08 36.28 -11.56
CA TRP A 193 -10.50 36.27 -12.89
C TRP A 193 -9.64 37.53 -13.09
N LEU A 194 -8.37 37.35 -13.44
CA LEU A 194 -7.38 38.45 -13.59
C LEU A 194 -7.19 38.90 -15.04
N GLY A 195 -7.77 38.20 -16.02
CA GLY A 195 -7.61 38.48 -17.42
C GLY A 195 -7.20 37.26 -18.26
N LYS A 196 -6.68 37.53 -19.45
CA LYS A 196 -6.17 36.50 -20.36
C LYS A 196 -4.73 36.10 -19.98
N PRO A 197 -4.22 34.93 -20.41
CA PRO A 197 -2.83 34.55 -20.19
C PRO A 197 -1.82 35.61 -20.65
N SER A 198 -2.11 36.32 -21.75
CA SER A 198 -1.29 37.47 -22.25
C SER A 198 -1.12 38.61 -21.25
N ASP A 199 -2.02 38.74 -20.26
CA ASP A 199 -1.98 39.76 -19.22
C ASP A 199 -1.01 39.43 -18.08
N LEU A 200 -0.37 38.25 -18.12
CA LEU A 200 0.56 37.81 -17.07
C LEU A 200 1.62 38.83 -16.72
N PRO A 201 2.34 39.48 -17.69
CA PRO A 201 3.34 40.46 -17.35
C PRO A 201 2.79 41.64 -16.54
N ARG A 202 1.60 42.14 -16.90
CA ARG A 202 0.92 43.21 -16.19
C ARG A 202 0.59 42.78 -14.74
N VAL A 203 0.03 41.57 -14.57
CA VAL A 203 -0.33 41.04 -13.24
C VAL A 203 0.91 40.85 -12.35
N LEU A 204 2.03 40.42 -12.95
CA LEU A 204 3.31 40.27 -12.24
C LEU A 204 3.92 41.63 -11.84
N ASP A 205 3.63 42.72 -12.57
CA ASP A 205 4.11 44.06 -12.25
C ASP A 205 3.21 44.75 -11.21
N GLU A 206 1.89 44.53 -11.26
CA GLU A 206 0.93 45.17 -10.39
C GLU A 206 0.82 44.49 -8.98
N ALA A 207 1.14 43.20 -8.90
CA ALA A 207 1.02 42.41 -7.68
C ALA A 207 2.33 41.72 -7.30
N LEU A 208 2.58 41.58 -5.98
CA LEU A 208 3.69 40.77 -5.48
C LEU A 208 3.36 39.28 -5.68
N VAL A 209 3.69 38.75 -6.84
CA VAL A 209 3.47 37.33 -7.18
C VAL A 209 4.73 36.53 -6.85
N GLY A 210 4.60 35.54 -5.96
CA GLY A 210 5.70 34.64 -5.61
C GLY A 210 5.77 33.38 -6.46
N GLN A 211 4.63 32.98 -7.06
CA GLN A 211 4.52 31.75 -7.83
C GLN A 211 3.45 31.86 -8.91
N VAL A 212 3.74 31.26 -10.06
CA VAL A 212 2.79 31.04 -11.16
C VAL A 212 2.63 29.54 -11.34
N ILE A 213 1.38 29.06 -11.44
CA ILE A 213 1.05 27.66 -11.70
C ILE A 213 0.28 27.58 -13.00
N MET A 214 0.87 26.93 -14.00
CA MET A 214 0.15 26.53 -15.21
C MET A 214 -0.62 25.24 -14.89
N LEU A 215 -1.93 25.27 -15.10
CA LEU A 215 -2.86 24.15 -14.79
C LEU A 215 -2.87 23.07 -15.87
N GLU A 216 -2.27 23.36 -17.00
CA GLU A 216 -2.18 22.50 -18.17
C GLU A 216 -0.80 22.60 -18.78
N LEU A 217 -0.41 21.59 -19.57
CA LEU A 217 0.78 21.71 -20.41
C LEU A 217 0.58 22.81 -21.46
N PRO A 218 1.58 23.67 -21.70
CA PRO A 218 1.51 24.69 -22.72
C PRO A 218 1.24 24.08 -24.11
N ALA A 219 0.44 24.73 -24.89
CA ALA A 219 0.07 24.24 -26.22
C ALA A 219 1.23 24.26 -27.22
N SER A 220 2.22 25.10 -26.98
CA SER A 220 3.41 25.24 -27.85
C SER A 220 4.65 25.59 -27.02
N ASP A 221 5.80 25.33 -27.60
CA ASP A 221 7.09 25.72 -27.03
C ASP A 221 7.23 27.27 -26.93
N ALA A 222 6.62 28.02 -27.87
CA ALA A 222 6.57 29.46 -27.81
C ALA A 222 5.76 29.97 -26.60
N GLU A 223 4.63 29.35 -26.26
CA GLU A 223 3.85 29.69 -25.10
C GLU A 223 4.64 29.38 -23.83
N ALA A 224 5.25 28.19 -23.72
CA ALA A 224 6.14 27.87 -22.64
C ALA A 224 7.26 28.89 -22.48
N GLY A 225 7.91 29.21 -23.54
CA GLY A 225 9.06 30.12 -23.58
C GLY A 225 8.75 31.50 -23.03
N TRP A 226 7.66 32.16 -23.49
CA TRP A 226 7.33 33.48 -22.99
C TRP A 226 6.86 33.50 -21.55
N VAL A 227 6.11 32.51 -21.08
CA VAL A 227 5.73 32.39 -19.64
C VAL A 227 6.96 32.19 -18.76
N ILE A 228 7.90 31.34 -19.20
CA ILE A 228 9.17 31.12 -18.51
C ILE A 228 9.96 32.43 -18.44
N ALA A 229 10.06 33.16 -19.57
CA ALA A 229 10.77 34.44 -19.65
C ALA A 229 10.14 35.47 -18.70
N ALA A 230 8.81 35.64 -18.74
CA ALA A 230 8.08 36.57 -17.88
C ALA A 230 8.27 36.25 -16.39
N CYS A 231 8.24 34.98 -16.00
CA CYS A 231 8.47 34.57 -14.62
C CYS A 231 9.93 34.78 -14.18
N ARG A 232 10.89 34.50 -15.07
CA ARG A 232 12.33 34.70 -14.80
C ARG A 232 12.69 36.17 -14.59
N GLU A 233 12.20 37.02 -15.46
CA GLU A 233 12.49 38.48 -15.42
C GLU A 233 12.03 39.09 -14.09
N ARG A 234 10.92 38.56 -13.53
CA ARG A 234 10.33 39.07 -12.26
C ARG A 234 10.67 38.26 -11.05
N GLY A 235 11.52 37.25 -11.18
CA GLY A 235 11.91 36.37 -10.07
C GLY A 235 10.80 35.50 -9.49
N CYS A 236 9.73 35.25 -10.27
CA CYS A 236 8.63 34.40 -9.88
C CYS A 236 8.94 32.92 -10.14
N ARG A 237 8.41 32.06 -9.31
CA ARG A 237 8.52 30.60 -9.52
C ARG A 237 7.44 30.13 -10.47
N LEU A 238 7.82 29.26 -11.39
CA LEU A 238 6.89 28.61 -12.30
C LEU A 238 6.73 27.13 -11.91
N MET A 239 5.49 26.66 -11.85
CA MET A 239 5.12 25.25 -11.80
C MET A 239 4.19 24.96 -12.96
N ILE A 240 4.37 23.81 -13.62
CA ILE A 240 3.51 23.35 -14.70
C ILE A 240 2.90 22.02 -14.28
N HIS A 241 1.56 21.98 -14.27
CA HIS A 241 0.82 20.75 -14.01
C HIS A 241 0.72 19.96 -15.31
N SER A 242 1.08 18.68 -15.24
CA SER A 242 0.96 17.76 -16.38
C SER A 242 -0.33 16.95 -16.21
N ASP A 243 -1.37 17.27 -16.97
CA ASP A 243 -2.66 16.53 -16.99
C ASP A 243 -2.59 15.37 -18.00
N ILE A 244 -1.50 14.61 -17.95
CA ILE A 244 -1.36 13.42 -18.81
C ILE A 244 -2.39 12.36 -18.42
N GLU A 245 -2.67 12.19 -17.13
CA GLU A 245 -3.69 11.25 -16.63
C GLU A 245 -5.10 11.61 -17.14
N GLY A 246 -5.40 12.91 -17.30
CA GLY A 246 -6.69 13.36 -17.85
C GLY A 246 -6.80 13.29 -19.38
N ARG A 247 -5.68 13.15 -20.09
CA ARG A 247 -5.66 13.03 -21.56
C ARG A 247 -5.85 11.60 -22.05
N TYR A 248 -5.53 10.63 -21.23
CA TYR A 248 -5.65 9.22 -21.54
C TYR A 248 -6.74 8.58 -20.69
N THR A 249 -7.54 7.71 -21.29
CA THR A 249 -8.62 6.98 -20.60
C THR A 249 -8.11 5.90 -19.66
N HIS A 250 -6.79 5.66 -19.68
CA HIS A 250 -6.14 4.66 -18.83
C HIS A 250 -5.35 5.33 -17.71
N PRO A 251 -5.43 4.82 -16.47
CA PRO A 251 -4.62 5.33 -15.38
C PRO A 251 -3.13 5.08 -15.69
N LEU A 252 -2.35 6.14 -15.68
CA LEU A 252 -0.91 6.10 -15.87
C LEU A 252 -0.23 6.45 -14.54
N VAL A 253 0.77 5.69 -14.16
CA VAL A 253 1.56 5.94 -12.95
C VAL A 253 2.85 6.64 -13.33
N PRO A 254 3.12 7.86 -12.78
CA PRO A 254 4.36 8.57 -13.04
C PRO A 254 5.53 7.88 -12.35
N VAL A 255 6.58 7.59 -13.10
CA VAL A 255 7.85 7.02 -12.63
C VAL A 255 8.98 8.00 -12.96
N ASN A 256 9.82 8.28 -11.99
CA ASN A 256 10.98 9.15 -12.19
C ASN A 256 12.25 8.29 -12.19
N GLU A 257 12.88 8.18 -13.35
CA GLU A 257 14.16 7.47 -13.52
C GLU A 257 15.25 8.44 -13.97
N GLU A 258 16.29 8.56 -13.21
CA GLU A 258 17.46 9.41 -13.50
C GLU A 258 17.10 10.86 -13.86
N GLY A 259 16.05 11.41 -13.24
CA GLY A 259 15.57 12.77 -13.50
C GLY A 259 14.67 12.90 -14.73
N ARG A 260 14.34 11.82 -15.40
CA ARG A 260 13.36 11.78 -16.50
C ARG A 260 12.03 11.25 -16.01
N HIS A 261 10.94 11.87 -16.44
CA HIS A 261 9.58 11.45 -16.08
C HIS A 261 9.04 10.48 -17.14
N PHE A 262 8.80 9.26 -16.71
CA PHE A 262 8.12 8.23 -17.48
C PHE A 262 6.73 7.99 -16.93
N TYR A 263 5.86 7.44 -17.75
CA TYR A 263 4.53 7.00 -17.31
C TYR A 263 4.38 5.52 -17.65
N THR A 264 4.05 4.73 -16.65
CA THR A 264 3.80 3.29 -16.80
C THR A 264 2.33 2.97 -16.52
N LEU A 265 1.85 1.87 -17.08
CA LEU A 265 0.49 1.38 -16.81
C LEU A 265 0.35 0.83 -15.38
N GLN A 266 1.46 0.42 -14.76
CA GLN A 266 1.41 -0.23 -13.46
C GLN A 266 2.76 -0.21 -12.75
N GLU A 267 2.73 0.00 -11.43
CA GLU A 267 3.90 -0.28 -10.58
C GLU A 267 3.97 -1.77 -10.23
N GLU A 268 5.17 -2.30 -10.20
CA GLU A 268 5.44 -3.67 -9.79
C GLU A 268 6.49 -3.67 -8.66
N PRO A 269 6.07 -3.68 -7.38
CA PRO A 269 7.02 -3.69 -6.25
C PRO A 269 7.98 -4.88 -6.25
N LEU A 270 7.63 -5.98 -6.94
CA LEU A 270 8.51 -7.15 -7.10
C LEU A 270 9.59 -6.96 -8.18
N GLU A 271 9.63 -5.83 -8.90
CA GLU A 271 10.80 -5.47 -9.72
C GLU A 271 12.00 -5.09 -8.85
N ASP A 272 11.78 -4.61 -7.62
CA ASP A 272 12.86 -4.40 -6.65
C ASP A 272 13.54 -5.73 -6.28
N PRO A 273 14.85 -5.87 -6.51
CA PRO A 273 15.59 -7.09 -6.17
C PRO A 273 15.51 -7.48 -4.69
N PHE A 274 15.47 -6.50 -3.79
CA PHE A 274 15.33 -6.76 -2.35
C PHE A 274 13.99 -7.40 -2.01
N ASN A 275 12.91 -6.90 -2.59
CA ASN A 275 11.58 -7.47 -2.44
C ASN A 275 11.51 -8.91 -3.00
N ARG A 276 12.18 -9.16 -4.13
CA ARG A 276 12.28 -10.52 -4.71
C ARG A 276 13.02 -11.47 -3.77
N ILE A 277 14.11 -11.03 -3.15
CA ILE A 277 14.87 -11.86 -2.19
C ILE A 277 13.99 -12.19 -0.98
N ILE A 278 13.34 -11.20 -0.39
CA ILE A 278 12.44 -11.41 0.75
C ILE A 278 11.31 -12.38 0.38
N LYS A 279 10.66 -12.16 -0.76
CA LYS A 279 9.62 -13.04 -1.28
C LYS A 279 10.13 -14.48 -1.47
N ARG A 280 11.29 -14.64 -2.09
CA ARG A 280 11.90 -15.95 -2.33
C ARG A 280 12.30 -16.65 -1.03
N SER A 281 12.83 -15.92 -0.08
CA SER A 281 13.16 -16.45 1.24
C SER A 281 11.93 -16.97 1.97
N PHE A 282 10.82 -16.24 1.92
CA PHE A 282 9.54 -16.70 2.45
C PHE A 282 9.04 -17.97 1.74
N ASP A 283 9.07 -17.99 0.40
CA ASP A 283 8.64 -19.14 -0.39
C ASP A 283 9.44 -20.39 0.00
N ILE A 284 10.76 -20.29 0.15
CA ILE A 284 11.63 -21.39 0.55
C ILE A 284 11.38 -21.80 2.01
N ALA A 285 11.27 -20.82 2.92
CA ALA A 285 11.09 -21.08 4.35
C ALA A 285 9.77 -21.83 4.64
N VAL A 286 8.74 -21.62 3.83
CA VAL A 286 7.46 -22.33 3.95
C VAL A 286 7.48 -23.65 3.20
N SER A 287 8.00 -23.68 1.95
CA SER A 287 7.91 -24.88 1.11
C SER A 287 8.90 -25.98 1.51
N LEU A 288 10.10 -25.63 2.00
CA LEU A 288 11.11 -26.62 2.34
C LEU A 288 10.65 -27.57 3.48
N PRO A 289 10.12 -27.09 4.61
CA PRO A 289 9.60 -27.99 5.64
C PRO A 289 8.40 -28.84 5.16
N VAL A 290 7.54 -28.28 4.33
CA VAL A 290 6.39 -29.04 3.77
C VAL A 290 6.89 -30.17 2.87
N VAL A 291 7.83 -29.90 1.98
CA VAL A 291 8.38 -30.90 1.06
C VAL A 291 9.22 -31.95 1.79
N ALA A 292 9.99 -31.57 2.82
CA ALA A 292 10.87 -32.48 3.53
C ALA A 292 10.12 -33.36 4.56
N LEU A 293 9.13 -32.79 5.27
CA LEU A 293 8.52 -33.46 6.43
C LEU A 293 7.07 -33.90 6.19
N ILE A 294 6.29 -33.13 5.43
CA ILE A 294 4.85 -33.40 5.24
C ILE A 294 4.59 -34.20 3.97
N LEU A 295 5.26 -33.83 2.88
CA LEU A 295 4.98 -34.45 1.58
C LEU A 295 5.33 -35.94 1.51
N PRO A 296 6.44 -36.47 2.09
CA PRO A 296 6.76 -37.90 2.03
C PRO A 296 5.71 -38.81 2.70
N PRO A 297 5.30 -38.60 3.98
CA PRO A 297 4.26 -39.42 4.59
C PRO A 297 2.90 -39.24 3.89
N LEU A 298 2.59 -38.04 3.38
CA LEU A 298 1.37 -37.79 2.61
C LEU A 298 1.38 -38.57 1.28
N CYS A 299 2.51 -38.63 0.56
CA CYS A 299 2.69 -39.43 -0.63
C CYS A 299 2.44 -40.92 -0.35
N ALA A 300 2.99 -41.45 0.74
CA ALA A 300 2.79 -42.84 1.13
C ALA A 300 1.30 -43.13 1.38
N TRP A 301 0.64 -42.26 2.16
CA TRP A 301 -0.77 -42.41 2.45
C TRP A 301 -1.66 -42.32 1.21
N VAL A 302 -1.45 -41.29 0.37
CA VAL A 302 -2.19 -41.11 -0.88
C VAL A 302 -1.96 -42.29 -1.85
N ALA A 303 -0.72 -42.81 -1.95
CA ALA A 303 -0.41 -43.95 -2.80
C ALA A 303 -1.18 -45.22 -2.40
N VAL A 304 -1.28 -45.49 -1.10
CA VAL A 304 -2.08 -46.62 -0.59
C VAL A 304 -3.56 -46.44 -0.93
N MET A 305 -4.11 -45.26 -0.68
CA MET A 305 -5.52 -44.99 -0.91
C MET A 305 -5.87 -45.00 -2.42
N GLN A 306 -4.99 -44.50 -3.26
CA GLN A 306 -5.16 -44.57 -4.72
C GLN A 306 -5.08 -46.02 -5.25
N ARG A 307 -4.16 -46.85 -4.72
CA ARG A 307 -4.09 -48.28 -5.06
C ARG A 307 -5.38 -49.02 -4.75
N LEU A 308 -6.02 -48.70 -3.64
CA LEU A 308 -7.25 -49.33 -3.20
C LEU A 308 -8.49 -48.89 -4.01
N GLN A 309 -8.55 -47.58 -4.41
CA GLN A 309 -9.76 -47.01 -5.02
C GLN A 309 -9.65 -46.76 -6.53
N ALA A 310 -8.48 -46.38 -7.01
CA ALA A 310 -8.27 -45.97 -8.39
C ALA A 310 -6.80 -46.22 -8.78
N PRO A 311 -6.40 -47.48 -9.11
CA PRO A 311 -5.02 -47.78 -9.49
C PRO A 311 -4.52 -46.89 -10.62
N GLY A 312 -3.23 -46.47 -10.55
CA GLY A 312 -2.60 -45.61 -11.56
C GLY A 312 -1.51 -44.74 -10.99
N PRO A 313 -1.01 -43.71 -11.72
CA PRO A 313 0.07 -42.84 -11.30
C PRO A 313 -0.32 -42.01 -10.07
N LEU A 314 0.65 -41.80 -9.15
CA LEU A 314 0.45 -41.04 -7.92
C LEU A 314 0.18 -39.57 -8.21
N PHE A 315 0.97 -39.00 -9.10
CA PHE A 315 0.90 -37.59 -9.46
C PHE A 315 0.17 -37.39 -10.78
N HIS A 316 -0.43 -36.23 -10.88
CA HIS A 316 -0.98 -35.66 -12.10
C HIS A 316 -0.24 -34.36 -12.40
N ALA A 317 0.43 -34.30 -13.55
CA ALA A 317 1.19 -33.17 -14.00
C ALA A 317 0.55 -32.56 -15.24
N ARG A 318 0.32 -31.26 -15.23
CA ARG A 318 -0.26 -30.53 -16.35
C ARG A 318 0.43 -29.21 -16.58
N GLU A 319 0.58 -28.86 -17.84
CA GLU A 319 1.14 -27.59 -18.25
C GLU A 319 0.25 -26.43 -17.81
N ARG A 320 0.90 -25.40 -17.30
CA ARG A 320 0.29 -24.12 -16.88
C ARG A 320 1.16 -22.97 -17.38
N ARG A 321 0.54 -21.79 -17.55
CA ARG A 321 1.29 -20.56 -17.81
C ARG A 321 1.78 -19.97 -16.51
N GLY A 322 3.08 -19.73 -16.47
CA GLY A 322 3.80 -19.10 -15.36
C GLY A 322 4.17 -17.64 -15.64
N ARG A 323 5.21 -17.20 -14.97
CA ARG A 323 5.76 -15.85 -15.15
C ARG A 323 6.17 -15.62 -16.60
N ARG A 324 5.89 -14.43 -17.14
CA ARG A 324 6.13 -14.04 -18.55
C ARG A 324 5.44 -14.95 -19.59
N GLY A 325 4.49 -15.78 -19.16
CA GLY A 325 3.81 -16.70 -20.05
C GLY A 325 4.55 -18.01 -20.34
N GLU A 326 5.69 -18.25 -19.69
CA GLU A 326 6.45 -19.50 -19.78
C GLU A 326 5.60 -20.69 -19.30
N LEU A 327 5.73 -21.82 -19.99
CA LEU A 327 5.02 -23.04 -19.59
C LEU A 327 5.83 -23.78 -18.53
N PHE A 328 5.13 -24.30 -17.51
CA PHE A 328 5.71 -25.20 -16.50
C PHE A 328 4.73 -26.31 -16.16
N CYS A 329 5.25 -27.43 -15.65
CA CYS A 329 4.47 -28.57 -15.22
C CYS A 329 4.02 -28.43 -13.77
N MET A 330 2.74 -28.09 -13.55
CA MET A 330 2.16 -28.01 -12.21
C MET A 330 1.82 -29.40 -11.68
N LEU A 331 2.37 -29.76 -10.53
CA LEU A 331 2.19 -31.05 -9.87
C LEU A 331 0.97 -31.03 -8.95
N LYS A 332 0.18 -32.12 -9.02
CA LYS A 332 -0.91 -32.42 -8.09
C LYS A 332 -0.95 -33.90 -7.76
N PHE A 333 -1.59 -34.30 -6.66
CA PHE A 333 -2.03 -35.68 -6.54
C PHE A 333 -3.19 -35.94 -7.48
N ARG A 334 -3.18 -37.11 -8.11
CA ARG A 334 -4.30 -37.53 -8.94
C ARG A 334 -5.53 -37.80 -8.06
N SER A 335 -6.60 -37.08 -8.33
CA SER A 335 -7.89 -37.17 -7.61
C SER A 335 -9.04 -37.75 -8.47
N MET A 336 -8.76 -38.05 -9.75
CA MET A 336 -9.70 -38.60 -10.73
C MET A 336 -9.23 -39.97 -11.20
N PHE A 337 -10.18 -40.81 -11.68
CA PHE A 337 -9.85 -42.03 -12.36
C PHE A 337 -8.95 -41.74 -13.56
N ALA A 338 -8.04 -42.64 -13.87
CA ALA A 338 -7.21 -42.51 -15.08
C ALA A 338 -8.12 -42.62 -16.31
N SER A 339 -8.18 -41.55 -17.12
CA SER A 339 -8.97 -41.59 -18.35
C SER A 339 -8.25 -42.40 -19.42
N THR A 340 -8.99 -43.20 -20.13
CA THR A 340 -8.52 -43.94 -21.30
C THR A 340 -8.58 -43.05 -22.54
N GLY A 341 -7.76 -41.99 -22.59
CA GLY A 341 -7.41 -41.37 -23.88
C GLY A 341 -8.27 -40.22 -24.41
N ASP A 342 -9.24 -39.67 -23.65
CA ASP A 342 -10.07 -38.58 -24.14
C ASP A 342 -9.49 -37.19 -23.72
N ALA A 343 -8.66 -36.66 -24.61
CA ALA A 343 -7.97 -35.36 -24.38
C ALA A 343 -8.94 -34.20 -24.17
N ALA A 344 -10.14 -34.25 -24.75
CA ALA A 344 -11.17 -33.25 -24.59
C ALA A 344 -11.79 -33.27 -23.18
N ALA A 345 -12.04 -34.46 -22.63
CA ALA A 345 -12.55 -34.63 -21.28
C ALA A 345 -11.54 -34.21 -20.21
N GLU A 346 -10.23 -34.29 -20.51
CA GLU A 346 -9.14 -33.87 -19.61
C GLU A 346 -8.94 -32.35 -19.55
N SER A 347 -9.39 -31.60 -20.57
CA SER A 347 -9.31 -30.15 -20.62
C SER A 347 -10.46 -29.43 -19.89
N MET A 348 -11.55 -30.15 -19.58
CA MET A 348 -12.72 -29.58 -18.89
C MET A 348 -12.43 -29.33 -17.40
N GLN A 349 -12.87 -28.19 -16.89
CA GLN A 349 -12.87 -27.91 -15.46
C GLN A 349 -13.79 -28.93 -14.74
N ALA A 350 -13.29 -29.44 -13.60
CA ALA A 350 -14.11 -30.35 -12.80
C ALA A 350 -15.19 -29.56 -12.04
N LEU A 351 -16.43 -30.01 -12.15
CA LEU A 351 -17.57 -29.50 -11.40
C LEU A 351 -17.66 -30.18 -10.02
N SER A 352 -18.51 -29.65 -9.13
CA SER A 352 -18.63 -30.11 -7.74
C SER A 352 -19.02 -31.57 -7.57
N GLU A 353 -19.80 -32.14 -8.53
CA GLU A 353 -20.26 -33.53 -8.52
C GLU A 353 -19.72 -34.34 -9.70
N ASP A 354 -18.49 -34.09 -10.09
CA ASP A 354 -17.86 -34.79 -11.22
C ASP A 354 -17.66 -36.27 -10.91
N GLN A 355 -18.32 -37.15 -11.68
CA GLN A 355 -18.25 -38.61 -11.54
C GLN A 355 -16.86 -39.19 -11.80
N ARG A 356 -15.98 -38.44 -12.46
CA ARG A 356 -14.59 -38.83 -12.69
C ARG A 356 -13.75 -38.82 -11.38
N VAL A 357 -14.23 -38.18 -10.31
CA VAL A 357 -13.52 -38.04 -9.02
C VAL A 357 -13.84 -39.23 -8.14
N PHE A 358 -12.82 -40.05 -7.78
CA PHE A 358 -13.01 -41.17 -6.86
C PHE A 358 -13.24 -40.68 -5.39
N PRO A 359 -13.80 -41.50 -4.50
CA PRO A 359 -14.24 -41.07 -3.16
C PRO A 359 -13.13 -40.39 -2.34
N PHE A 360 -11.93 -40.97 -2.26
CA PHE A 360 -10.80 -40.36 -1.60
C PHE A 360 -10.28 -39.11 -2.34
N GLY A 361 -10.37 -39.11 -3.67
CA GLY A 361 -10.07 -37.89 -4.46
C GLY A 361 -10.97 -36.73 -4.11
N ARG A 362 -12.27 -36.98 -3.84
CA ARG A 362 -13.21 -35.97 -3.36
C ARG A 362 -12.84 -35.42 -1.99
N PHE A 363 -12.41 -36.30 -1.08
CA PHE A 363 -11.87 -35.87 0.22
C PHE A 363 -10.63 -34.98 0.06
N MET A 364 -9.66 -35.39 -0.79
CA MET A 364 -8.45 -34.61 -1.04
C MET A 364 -8.77 -33.22 -1.58
N ARG A 365 -9.67 -33.12 -2.56
CA ARG A 365 -10.09 -31.83 -3.15
C ARG A 365 -10.76 -30.92 -2.13
N ARG A 366 -11.69 -31.45 -1.36
CA ARG A 366 -12.38 -30.69 -0.31
C ARG A 366 -11.42 -30.09 0.72
N ARG A 367 -10.30 -30.75 0.99
CA ARG A 367 -9.26 -30.32 1.92
C ARG A 367 -8.04 -29.69 1.22
N SER A 368 -8.08 -29.51 -0.11
CA SER A 368 -6.97 -29.04 -0.93
C SER A 368 -5.67 -29.85 -0.75
N LEU A 369 -5.76 -31.10 -0.31
CA LEU A 369 -4.61 -31.99 -0.14
C LEU A 369 -3.99 -32.38 -1.50
N ASP A 370 -4.80 -32.42 -2.55
CA ASP A 370 -4.34 -32.68 -3.90
C ASP A 370 -3.36 -31.63 -4.43
N GLU A 371 -3.31 -30.43 -3.83
CA GLU A 371 -2.43 -29.34 -4.24
C GLU A 371 -1.05 -29.35 -3.51
N PHE A 372 -0.84 -30.20 -2.50
CA PHE A 372 0.43 -30.26 -1.76
C PHE A 372 1.67 -30.50 -2.64
N PRO A 373 1.65 -31.31 -3.71
CA PRO A 373 2.81 -31.44 -4.57
C PRO A 373 3.28 -30.13 -5.22
N GLN A 374 2.43 -29.08 -5.29
CA GLN A 374 2.82 -27.77 -5.80
C GLN A 374 3.89 -27.06 -4.93
N PHE A 375 4.03 -27.46 -3.66
CA PHE A 375 5.15 -26.95 -2.83
C PHE A 375 6.53 -27.33 -3.42
N TRP A 376 6.60 -28.43 -4.17
CA TRP A 376 7.79 -28.74 -4.96
C TRP A 376 8.03 -27.74 -6.08
N ASN A 377 6.97 -27.36 -6.84
CA ASN A 377 7.09 -26.30 -7.85
C ASN A 377 7.52 -24.97 -7.25
N VAL A 378 7.08 -24.66 -6.02
CA VAL A 378 7.53 -23.46 -5.29
C VAL A 378 9.01 -23.59 -4.95
N LEU A 379 9.45 -24.74 -4.43
CA LEU A 379 10.83 -24.96 -4.00
C LEU A 379 11.81 -24.85 -5.16
N ILE A 380 11.49 -25.39 -6.34
CA ILE A 380 12.32 -25.27 -7.55
C ILE A 380 12.19 -23.91 -8.24
N GLY A 381 11.17 -23.10 -7.85
CA GLY A 381 11.06 -21.70 -8.27
C GLY A 381 10.14 -21.45 -9.46
N GLU A 382 9.36 -22.40 -9.91
CA GLU A 382 8.34 -22.24 -10.96
C GLU A 382 7.08 -21.53 -10.42
N MET A 383 6.76 -21.73 -9.13
CA MET A 383 5.65 -21.11 -8.41
C MET A 383 6.12 -20.32 -7.19
N SER A 384 5.19 -19.67 -6.54
CA SER A 384 5.29 -19.00 -5.24
C SER A 384 4.20 -19.54 -4.31
N ILE A 385 4.32 -19.33 -3.00
CA ILE A 385 3.23 -19.61 -2.05
C ILE A 385 2.02 -18.73 -2.37
N VAL A 386 2.26 -17.42 -2.56
CA VAL A 386 1.22 -16.45 -2.86
C VAL A 386 1.46 -15.82 -4.23
N GLY A 387 0.44 -15.83 -5.08
CA GLY A 387 0.47 -15.26 -6.41
C GLY A 387 -0.83 -15.53 -7.17
N PRO A 388 -1.00 -15.02 -8.40
CA PRO A 388 -2.13 -15.32 -9.27
C PRO A 388 -2.25 -16.83 -9.54
N ARG A 389 -3.47 -17.37 -9.54
CA ARG A 389 -3.67 -18.80 -9.85
C ARG A 389 -3.29 -19.11 -11.30
N PRO A 390 -2.49 -20.17 -11.56
CA PRO A 390 -2.14 -20.56 -12.93
C PRO A 390 -3.29 -21.29 -13.62
N TYR A 391 -3.57 -20.94 -14.88
CA TYR A 391 -4.59 -21.58 -15.68
C TYR A 391 -3.98 -22.48 -16.77
N MET A 392 -4.81 -23.41 -17.30
CA MET A 392 -4.46 -24.21 -18.47
C MET A 392 -4.27 -23.29 -19.67
N PRO A 393 -3.37 -23.60 -20.62
CA PRO A 393 -3.10 -22.74 -21.77
C PRO A 393 -4.34 -22.35 -22.57
N LEU A 394 -5.29 -23.28 -22.74
CA LEU A 394 -6.56 -23.03 -23.45
C LEU A 394 -7.45 -22.01 -22.69
N LEU A 395 -7.65 -22.22 -21.40
CA LEU A 395 -8.42 -21.30 -20.55
C LEU A 395 -7.74 -19.93 -20.39
N ASP A 396 -6.41 -19.92 -20.33
CA ASP A 396 -5.64 -18.69 -20.26
C ASP A 396 -5.84 -17.83 -21.51
N GLU A 397 -5.90 -18.46 -22.68
CA GLU A 397 -6.16 -17.78 -23.94
C GLU A 397 -7.62 -17.29 -24.05
N GLU A 398 -8.59 -18.09 -23.60
CA GLU A 398 -9.99 -17.69 -23.54
C GLU A 398 -10.19 -16.47 -22.62
N PHE A 399 -9.64 -16.50 -21.41
CA PHE A 399 -9.74 -15.38 -20.46
C PHE A 399 -9.03 -14.12 -20.94
N ARG A 400 -7.97 -14.29 -21.72
CA ARG A 400 -7.27 -13.18 -22.39
C ARG A 400 -8.18 -12.45 -23.39
N GLN A 401 -9.01 -13.19 -24.11
CA GLN A 401 -9.95 -12.59 -25.07
C GLN A 401 -11.10 -11.84 -24.37
N GLN A 402 -11.49 -12.31 -23.18
CA GLN A 402 -12.62 -11.74 -22.42
C GLN A 402 -12.23 -10.51 -21.56
N THR A 403 -10.95 -10.33 -21.23
CA THR A 403 -10.54 -9.30 -20.26
C THR A 403 -9.31 -8.54 -20.71
N GLN A 404 -9.46 -7.22 -20.84
CA GLN A 404 -8.32 -6.34 -21.10
C GLN A 404 -7.33 -6.37 -19.92
N GLY A 405 -6.03 -6.31 -20.23
CA GLY A 405 -4.98 -6.32 -19.21
C GLY A 405 -4.76 -7.69 -18.56
N TYR A 406 -5.39 -8.75 -19.03
CA TYR A 406 -5.26 -10.10 -18.46
C TYR A 406 -3.80 -10.55 -18.29
N ARG A 407 -2.92 -10.23 -19.23
CA ARG A 407 -1.49 -10.64 -19.21
C ARG A 407 -0.65 -9.95 -18.12
N ILE A 408 -1.15 -8.91 -17.50
CA ILE A 408 -0.47 -8.25 -16.36
C ILE A 408 -0.24 -9.25 -15.23
N ARG A 409 -1.15 -10.20 -15.03
CA ARG A 409 -1.01 -11.25 -14.03
C ARG A 409 0.21 -12.16 -14.21
N ASN A 410 0.78 -12.20 -15.42
CA ASN A 410 1.97 -12.99 -15.73
C ASN A 410 3.29 -12.25 -15.43
N LEU A 411 3.26 -11.03 -14.92
CA LEU A 411 4.45 -10.31 -14.46
C LEU A 411 5.12 -10.99 -13.26
N VAL A 412 4.33 -11.65 -12.42
CA VAL A 412 4.80 -12.37 -11.23
C VAL A 412 4.65 -13.89 -11.37
N LYS A 413 5.32 -14.65 -10.48
CA LYS A 413 5.14 -16.11 -10.43
C LYS A 413 3.72 -16.46 -9.98
N PRO A 414 3.11 -17.52 -10.55
CA PRO A 414 1.83 -18.02 -10.09
C PRO A 414 1.94 -18.57 -8.66
N GLY A 415 0.84 -18.49 -7.89
CA GLY A 415 0.79 -18.93 -6.51
C GLY A 415 -0.01 -20.21 -6.30
N ILE A 416 0.31 -20.95 -5.21
CA ILE A 416 -0.57 -22.00 -4.66
C ILE A 416 -1.87 -21.34 -4.19
N THR A 417 -1.74 -20.21 -3.50
CA THR A 417 -2.86 -19.33 -3.15
C THR A 417 -2.65 -17.93 -3.70
N GLY A 418 -3.69 -17.10 -3.67
CA GLY A 418 -3.63 -15.73 -4.16
C GLY A 418 -4.72 -14.87 -3.55
N LEU A 419 -4.63 -13.55 -3.76
CA LEU A 419 -5.60 -12.61 -3.22
C LEU A 419 -7.02 -12.93 -3.68
N SER A 420 -7.23 -13.14 -4.99
CA SER A 420 -8.52 -13.51 -5.56
C SER A 420 -9.08 -14.79 -4.93
N GLN A 421 -8.25 -15.83 -4.75
CA GLN A 421 -8.64 -17.08 -4.12
C GLN A 421 -9.00 -16.91 -2.65
N SER A 422 -8.22 -16.11 -1.89
CA SER A 422 -8.48 -15.83 -0.48
C SER A 422 -9.76 -15.03 -0.25
N LEU A 423 -10.21 -14.27 -1.24
CA LEU A 423 -11.47 -13.52 -1.22
C LEU A 423 -12.70 -14.35 -1.62
N GLY A 424 -12.52 -15.66 -1.91
CA GLY A 424 -13.61 -16.55 -2.24
C GLY A 424 -13.85 -16.76 -3.73
N TYR A 425 -13.09 -16.10 -4.62
CA TYR A 425 -13.18 -16.32 -6.06
C TYR A 425 -12.44 -17.61 -6.46
N ARG A 426 -12.86 -18.75 -5.88
CA ARG A 426 -12.35 -20.12 -6.16
C ARG A 426 -13.33 -20.88 -7.07
N GLY A 427 -12.93 -22.05 -7.53
CA GLY A 427 -13.79 -22.97 -8.30
C GLY A 427 -13.81 -22.71 -9.81
N ALA A 428 -14.75 -23.37 -10.50
CA ALA A 428 -14.93 -23.21 -11.94
C ALA A 428 -15.43 -21.80 -12.27
N VAL A 429 -14.96 -21.27 -13.39
CA VAL A 429 -15.41 -19.98 -13.89
C VAL A 429 -16.50 -20.21 -14.90
N LEU A 430 -17.72 -19.84 -14.56
CA LEU A 430 -18.89 -20.01 -15.40
C LEU A 430 -19.36 -18.68 -16.03
N GLU A 431 -18.91 -17.54 -15.47
CA GLU A 431 -19.35 -16.21 -15.88
C GLU A 431 -18.18 -15.28 -16.17
N GLU A 432 -18.30 -14.47 -17.21
CA GLU A 432 -17.29 -13.48 -17.62
C GLU A 432 -16.99 -12.45 -16.50
N GLU A 433 -18.01 -12.03 -15.76
CA GLU A 433 -17.84 -11.11 -14.63
C GLU A 433 -16.94 -11.69 -13.52
N MET A 434 -17.00 -13.01 -13.31
CA MET A 434 -16.13 -13.68 -12.34
C MET A 434 -14.66 -13.68 -12.82
N VAL A 435 -14.42 -13.82 -14.13
CA VAL A 435 -13.07 -13.69 -14.71
C VAL A 435 -12.54 -12.29 -14.47
N ARG A 436 -13.33 -11.25 -14.78
CA ARG A 436 -12.95 -9.85 -14.59
C ARG A 436 -12.59 -9.54 -13.13
N ARG A 437 -13.39 -10.01 -12.18
CA ARG A 437 -13.11 -9.82 -10.74
C ARG A 437 -11.84 -10.53 -10.29
N ARG A 438 -11.58 -11.74 -10.79
CA ARG A 438 -10.33 -12.45 -10.49
C ARG A 438 -9.12 -11.69 -11.02
N VAL A 439 -9.18 -11.29 -12.29
CA VAL A 439 -8.09 -10.51 -12.91
C VAL A 439 -7.88 -9.21 -12.17
N TYR A 440 -8.93 -8.50 -11.78
CA TYR A 440 -8.84 -7.29 -10.98
C TYR A 440 -8.06 -7.50 -9.67
N TRP A 441 -8.39 -8.54 -8.90
CA TRP A 441 -7.70 -8.82 -7.64
C TRP A 441 -6.28 -9.35 -7.84
N ASP A 442 -6.02 -10.08 -8.93
CA ASP A 442 -4.68 -10.52 -9.28
C ASP A 442 -3.79 -9.32 -9.66
N VAL A 443 -4.32 -8.36 -10.44
CA VAL A 443 -3.63 -7.13 -10.81
C VAL A 443 -3.44 -6.23 -9.58
N TYR A 444 -4.45 -6.10 -8.73
CA TYR A 444 -4.34 -5.37 -7.47
C TYR A 444 -3.21 -5.93 -6.59
N TYR A 445 -3.13 -7.25 -6.45
CA TYR A 445 -2.04 -7.90 -5.71
C TYR A 445 -0.66 -7.53 -6.26
N ILE A 446 -0.50 -7.52 -7.58
CA ILE A 446 0.77 -7.21 -8.24
C ILE A 446 1.20 -5.78 -7.95
N SER A 447 0.27 -4.81 -8.08
CA SER A 447 0.55 -3.39 -7.86
C SER A 447 0.78 -3.01 -6.39
N HIS A 448 0.16 -3.74 -5.46
CA HIS A 448 0.19 -3.42 -4.03
C HIS A 448 0.93 -4.48 -3.21
N TRP A 449 1.78 -5.27 -3.86
CA TRP A 449 2.51 -6.32 -3.19
C TRP A 449 3.30 -5.77 -1.99
N SER A 450 3.20 -6.48 -0.89
CA SER A 450 4.05 -6.32 0.28
C SER A 450 4.18 -7.67 0.98
N MET A 451 5.27 -7.88 1.71
CA MET A 451 5.43 -9.11 2.50
C MET A 451 4.30 -9.30 3.52
N TRP A 452 3.74 -8.21 4.06
CA TRP A 452 2.59 -8.25 4.95
C TRP A 452 1.33 -8.76 4.26
N LEU A 453 1.09 -8.35 3.01
CA LEU A 453 -0.03 -8.84 2.21
C LEU A 453 0.09 -10.35 1.95
N ASP A 454 1.29 -10.83 1.62
CA ASP A 454 1.53 -12.27 1.47
C ASP A 454 1.23 -13.05 2.73
N PHE A 455 1.69 -12.54 3.88
CA PHE A 455 1.41 -13.16 5.16
C PHE A 455 -0.10 -13.22 5.47
N GLN A 456 -0.84 -12.14 5.22
CA GLN A 456 -2.30 -12.10 5.41
C GLN A 456 -3.01 -13.11 4.52
N ILE A 457 -2.62 -13.20 3.23
CA ILE A 457 -3.22 -14.16 2.28
C ILE A 457 -2.92 -15.59 2.70
N ALA A 458 -1.67 -15.89 3.06
CA ALA A 458 -1.27 -17.22 3.51
C ALA A 458 -2.00 -17.64 4.80
N ALA A 459 -2.09 -16.76 5.79
CA ALA A 459 -2.81 -17.02 7.04
C ALA A 459 -4.31 -17.24 6.80
N LYS A 460 -4.93 -16.42 5.95
CA LYS A 460 -6.35 -16.58 5.58
C LYS A 460 -6.59 -17.89 4.84
N THR A 461 -5.70 -18.27 3.93
CA THR A 461 -5.79 -19.54 3.20
C THR A 461 -5.65 -20.72 4.15
N LEU A 462 -4.69 -20.67 5.07
CA LEU A 462 -4.53 -21.72 6.10
C LEU A 462 -5.79 -21.87 6.95
N TRP A 463 -6.39 -20.76 7.36
CA TRP A 463 -7.68 -20.78 8.06
C TRP A 463 -8.78 -21.43 7.23
N GLN A 464 -8.88 -21.12 5.93
CA GLN A 464 -9.86 -21.70 5.01
C GLN A 464 -9.65 -23.20 4.72
N VAL A 465 -8.44 -23.73 4.89
CA VAL A 465 -8.16 -25.18 4.82
C VAL A 465 -8.71 -25.88 6.07
N ILE A 466 -8.62 -25.23 7.24
CA ILE A 466 -9.12 -25.77 8.50
C ILE A 466 -10.66 -25.67 8.56
N VAL A 467 -11.18 -24.47 8.17
CA VAL A 467 -12.63 -24.18 8.14
C VAL A 467 -13.00 -23.82 6.68
N PRO A 468 -13.34 -24.82 5.86
CA PRO A 468 -13.66 -24.60 4.47
C PRO A 468 -14.89 -23.70 4.31
N PRO A 469 -14.84 -22.65 3.47
CA PRO A 469 -16.01 -21.86 3.16
C PRO A 469 -16.98 -22.66 2.29
N GLU A 470 -18.26 -22.29 2.30
CA GLU A 470 -19.32 -22.95 1.52
C GLU A 470 -19.03 -22.96 0.00
N THR A 471 -18.21 -22.04 -0.49
CA THR A 471 -17.76 -21.94 -1.90
C THR A 471 -16.53 -22.79 -2.22
N ALA A 472 -16.07 -23.66 -1.31
CA ALA A 472 -14.88 -24.51 -1.49
C ALA A 472 -15.19 -25.77 -2.30
N PHE A 473 -15.42 -25.61 -3.62
CA PHE A 473 -15.46 -26.73 -4.57
C PHE A 473 -14.78 -26.36 -5.89
#